data_6964f7745030a49b786825bebc662e7f
#
_entry.id   6964f7745030a49b786825bebc662e7f
#
_cell.length_a   1.000
_cell.length_b   1.000
_cell.length_c   1.000
_cell.angle_alpha   90.00
_cell.angle_beta   90.00
_cell.angle_gamma   90.00
#
_symmetry.space_group_name_H-M   'P 1'
#
loop_
_entity.id
_entity.type
_entity.pdbx_description
1 polymer ?
#
loop_
_entity_poly.entity_id
_entity_poly.type
_entity_poly.pdbx_seq_one_letter_code
_entity_poly.pdbx_strand_id
1 'polypeptide(L)'
;MPFRTGEILNYRVAWAIFPNAAALQMNVVERRNLLGWQTWHFRASAHSQAPVRTLFEVDDQFDSYTDTTTLESHQYELYLSEMGSKQNEVLHLIPIGQSSRGTVAPVLVQPGTRDPLGAFYALRAMDWQHTPEFHVPVYDGSDLYDVRARQEAASEMVAVDAGNFQATKISLRLFEHGKEVPHTSFLVWFAHNPARTPLLVLAEMPVGSVRVELAAAPR
;
A
#
# COMPACT_ATOMS: atom_id res chain seq x y z
N MET A 1 -15.49 -7.43 0.95
CA MET A 1 -14.38 -6.49 0.88
C MET A 1 -14.91 -5.07 1.02
N PRO A 2 -14.22 -4.16 1.69
CA PRO A 2 -14.67 -2.77 1.89
C PRO A 2 -14.44 -1.87 0.68
N PHE A 3 -13.90 -2.38 -0.40
CA PHE A 3 -13.62 -1.67 -1.65
C PHE A 3 -14.33 -2.33 -2.83
N ARG A 4 -14.46 -1.60 -3.93
CA ARG A 4 -15.15 -2.06 -5.16
C ARG A 4 -14.36 -1.65 -6.40
N THR A 5 -14.53 -2.39 -7.48
CA THR A 5 -14.01 -2.04 -8.81
C THR A 5 -14.46 -0.63 -9.21
N GLY A 6 -13.55 0.13 -9.77
CA GLY A 6 -13.75 1.52 -10.18
C GLY A 6 -13.57 2.55 -9.07
N GLU A 7 -13.23 2.12 -7.85
CA GLU A 7 -12.88 3.07 -6.79
C GLU A 7 -11.58 3.82 -7.13
N ILE A 8 -11.61 5.14 -6.95
CA ILE A 8 -10.47 6.04 -7.15
C ILE A 8 -10.35 6.91 -5.91
N LEU A 9 -9.17 6.89 -5.28
CA LEU A 9 -8.81 7.69 -4.13
C LEU A 9 -7.62 8.59 -4.51
N ASN A 10 -7.76 9.89 -4.28
CA ASN A 10 -6.71 10.87 -4.56
C ASN A 10 -6.16 11.42 -3.25
N TYR A 11 -4.84 11.48 -3.15
CA TYR A 11 -4.12 11.91 -1.97
C TYR A 11 -3.15 13.03 -2.29
N ARG A 12 -3.00 13.94 -1.35
CA ARG A 12 -1.91 14.88 -1.28
C ARG A 12 -0.78 14.28 -0.43
N VAL A 13 0.44 14.41 -0.92
CA VAL A 13 1.65 13.96 -0.22
C VAL A 13 2.45 15.17 0.21
N ALA A 14 2.70 15.29 1.51
CA ALA A 14 3.65 16.22 2.08
C ALA A 14 4.93 15.45 2.47
N TRP A 15 6.09 16.07 2.26
CA TRP A 15 7.39 15.52 2.61
C TRP A 15 8.27 16.60 3.26
N ALA A 16 8.76 16.30 4.47
CA ALA A 16 9.55 17.25 5.25
C ALA A 16 8.87 18.63 5.33
N ILE A 17 9.45 19.66 4.75
CA ILE A 17 8.92 21.05 4.76
C ILE A 17 7.99 21.35 3.56
N PHE A 18 7.82 20.40 2.63
CA PHE A 18 7.03 20.60 1.42
C PHE A 18 5.60 20.07 1.61
N PRO A 19 4.58 20.93 1.76
CA PRO A 19 3.21 20.50 2.02
C PRO A 19 2.52 19.84 0.81
N ASN A 20 3.05 20.06 -0.40
CA ASN A 20 2.58 19.50 -1.67
C ASN A 20 3.76 18.89 -2.44
N ALA A 21 4.42 17.88 -1.87
CA ALA A 21 5.58 17.27 -2.50
C ALA A 21 5.18 16.39 -3.70
N ALA A 22 4.06 15.67 -3.59
CA ALA A 22 3.54 14.82 -4.65
C ALA A 22 2.01 14.65 -4.56
N ALA A 23 1.43 14.15 -5.64
CA ALA A 23 0.09 13.59 -5.69
C ALA A 23 0.19 12.06 -5.78
N LEU A 24 -0.66 11.34 -5.03
CA LEU A 24 -0.80 9.90 -5.11
C LEU A 24 -2.24 9.57 -5.46
N GLN A 25 -2.44 8.67 -6.42
CA GLN A 25 -3.75 8.11 -6.74
C GLN A 25 -3.73 6.61 -6.47
N MET A 26 -4.75 6.10 -5.78
CA MET A 26 -4.96 4.67 -5.56
C MET A 26 -6.26 4.23 -6.22
N ASN A 27 -6.21 3.14 -6.97
CA ASN A 27 -7.33 2.64 -7.75
C ASN A 27 -7.58 1.16 -7.46
N VAL A 28 -8.86 0.78 -7.38
CA VAL A 28 -9.32 -0.60 -7.54
C VAL A 28 -9.74 -0.75 -9.00
N VAL A 29 -8.83 -1.21 -9.86
CA VAL A 29 -8.99 -1.18 -11.31
C VAL A 29 -10.09 -2.15 -11.77
N GLU A 30 -9.92 -3.43 -11.45
CA GLU A 30 -10.82 -4.49 -11.89
C GLU A 30 -10.67 -5.77 -11.06
N ARG A 31 -11.53 -6.74 -11.32
CA ARG A 31 -11.30 -8.16 -11.04
C ARG A 31 -11.01 -8.87 -12.34
N ARG A 32 -9.99 -9.72 -12.37
CA ARG A 32 -9.63 -10.47 -13.57
C ARG A 32 -9.06 -11.85 -13.24
N ASN A 33 -9.08 -12.73 -14.22
CA ASN A 33 -8.31 -13.97 -14.15
C ASN A 33 -6.88 -13.69 -14.60
N LEU A 34 -5.92 -13.91 -13.71
CA LEU A 34 -4.51 -13.82 -14.01
C LEU A 34 -3.86 -15.18 -13.80
N LEU A 35 -3.38 -15.80 -14.87
CA LEU A 35 -2.72 -17.11 -14.85
C LEU A 35 -3.53 -18.22 -14.12
N GLY A 36 -4.88 -18.14 -14.21
CA GLY A 36 -5.80 -19.06 -13.56
C GLY A 36 -6.21 -18.70 -12.14
N TRP A 37 -5.76 -17.57 -11.61
CA TRP A 37 -6.17 -17.01 -10.32
C TRP A 37 -7.20 -15.91 -10.51
N GLN A 38 -8.26 -15.92 -9.69
CA GLN A 38 -9.18 -14.78 -9.63
C GLN A 38 -8.55 -13.69 -8.77
N THR A 39 -8.22 -12.56 -9.38
CA THR A 39 -7.46 -11.50 -8.71
C THR A 39 -8.21 -10.16 -8.68
N TRP A 40 -7.97 -9.40 -7.62
CA TRP A 40 -8.11 -7.95 -7.63
C TRP A 40 -6.89 -7.35 -8.30
N HIS A 41 -7.09 -6.34 -9.12
CA HIS A 41 -6.06 -5.46 -9.65
C HIS A 41 -6.14 -4.12 -8.94
N PHE A 42 -5.15 -3.84 -8.10
CA PHE A 42 -4.95 -2.55 -7.46
C PHE A 42 -3.84 -1.79 -8.17
N ARG A 43 -3.97 -0.47 -8.24
CA ARG A 43 -2.95 0.41 -8.79
C ARG A 43 -2.71 1.60 -7.86
N ALA A 44 -1.45 1.95 -7.68
CA ALA A 44 -1.02 3.20 -7.07
C ALA A 44 -0.12 3.96 -8.06
N SER A 45 -0.37 5.26 -8.24
CA SER A 45 0.45 6.13 -9.11
C SER A 45 0.84 7.38 -8.34
N ALA A 46 2.14 7.67 -8.29
CA ALA A 46 2.70 8.80 -7.57
C ALA A 46 3.41 9.75 -8.54
N HIS A 47 3.14 11.04 -8.43
CA HIS A 47 3.75 12.08 -9.26
C HIS A 47 4.24 13.22 -8.37
N SER A 48 5.54 13.50 -8.39
CA SER A 48 6.09 14.67 -7.68
C SER A 48 5.55 15.98 -8.26
N GLN A 49 5.39 16.99 -7.40
CA GLN A 49 4.87 18.32 -7.75
C GLN A 49 5.89 19.41 -7.50
N ALA A 50 5.72 20.57 -8.15
CA ALA A 50 6.57 21.72 -7.91
C ALA A 50 6.42 22.23 -6.45
N PRO A 51 7.49 22.66 -5.77
CA PRO A 51 8.86 22.79 -6.29
C PRO A 51 9.69 21.50 -6.22
N VAL A 52 9.22 20.44 -5.52
CA VAL A 52 9.96 19.19 -5.31
C VAL A 52 10.34 18.54 -6.64
N ARG A 53 9.42 18.52 -7.62
CA ARG A 53 9.64 17.94 -8.95
C ARG A 53 10.89 18.50 -9.66
N THR A 54 11.26 19.74 -9.40
CA THR A 54 12.46 20.35 -10.02
C THR A 54 13.76 19.70 -9.51
N LEU A 55 13.73 19.15 -8.30
CA LEU A 55 14.89 18.51 -7.65
C LEU A 55 14.80 16.98 -7.68
N PHE A 56 13.56 16.47 -7.53
CA PHE A 56 13.27 15.03 -7.46
C PHE A 56 12.03 14.76 -8.33
N GLU A 57 12.29 14.51 -9.63
CA GLU A 57 11.24 14.07 -10.54
C GLU A 57 10.92 12.61 -10.29
N VAL A 58 9.65 12.35 -9.93
CA VAL A 58 9.11 11.01 -9.68
C VAL A 58 7.79 10.87 -10.42
N ASP A 59 7.69 9.84 -11.25
CA ASP A 59 6.45 9.41 -11.93
C ASP A 59 6.38 7.88 -11.85
N ASP A 60 5.94 7.37 -10.69
CA ASP A 60 5.94 5.95 -10.39
C ASP A 60 4.54 5.35 -10.46
N GLN A 61 4.46 4.09 -10.88
CA GLN A 61 3.26 3.29 -10.85
C GLN A 61 3.56 1.91 -10.28
N PHE A 62 2.66 1.44 -9.44
CA PHE A 62 2.67 0.12 -8.83
C PHE A 62 1.36 -0.58 -9.14
N ASP A 63 1.42 -1.79 -9.66
CA ASP A 63 0.26 -2.64 -9.92
C ASP A 63 0.36 -3.92 -9.09
N SER A 64 -0.67 -4.22 -8.31
CA SER A 64 -0.76 -5.40 -7.46
C SER A 64 -1.91 -6.28 -7.90
N TYR A 65 -1.66 -7.58 -8.08
CA TYR A 65 -2.67 -8.57 -8.41
C TYR A 65 -2.77 -9.58 -7.27
N THR A 66 -3.81 -9.43 -6.46
CA THR A 66 -4.02 -10.22 -5.25
C THR A 66 -5.20 -11.18 -5.41
N ASP A 67 -5.14 -12.32 -4.74
CA ASP A 67 -6.27 -13.24 -4.63
C ASP A 67 -7.53 -12.53 -4.13
N THR A 68 -8.68 -12.85 -4.72
CA THR A 68 -9.94 -12.16 -4.39
C THR A 68 -10.47 -12.45 -2.99
N THR A 69 -9.97 -13.48 -2.32
CA THR A 69 -10.42 -13.95 -0.99
C THR A 69 -9.40 -13.67 0.08
N THR A 70 -8.14 -14.10 -0.14
CA THR A 70 -7.06 -14.03 0.85
C THR A 70 -6.26 -12.74 0.79
N LEU A 71 -6.31 -12.03 -0.34
CA LEU A 71 -5.47 -10.87 -0.66
C LEU A 71 -3.96 -11.19 -0.65
N GLU A 72 -3.57 -12.46 -0.82
CA GLU A 72 -2.20 -12.85 -1.13
C GLU A 72 -1.83 -12.37 -2.52
N SER A 73 -0.60 -11.86 -2.69
CA SER A 73 -0.17 -11.34 -3.99
C SER A 73 0.31 -12.46 -4.90
N HIS A 74 -0.17 -12.43 -6.14
CA HIS A 74 0.28 -13.33 -7.21
C HIS A 74 1.24 -12.66 -8.19
N GLN A 75 1.06 -11.35 -8.39
CA GLN A 75 1.93 -10.54 -9.23
C GLN A 75 2.03 -9.14 -8.69
N TYR A 76 3.22 -8.58 -8.75
CA TYR A 76 3.52 -7.20 -8.43
C TYR A 76 4.34 -6.57 -9.55
N GLU A 77 3.93 -5.41 -10.01
CA GLU A 77 4.59 -4.69 -11.11
C GLU A 77 5.02 -3.32 -10.62
N LEU A 78 6.28 -2.98 -10.91
CA LEU A 78 6.90 -1.71 -10.58
C LEU A 78 7.28 -1.01 -11.88
N TYR A 79 6.77 0.19 -12.08
CA TYR A 79 7.12 1.09 -13.17
C TYR A 79 7.65 2.36 -12.54
N LEU A 80 8.96 2.44 -12.36
CA LEU A 80 9.64 3.55 -11.71
C LEU A 80 10.22 4.49 -12.75
N SER A 81 9.97 5.78 -12.58
CA SER A 81 10.54 6.83 -13.41
C SER A 81 11.01 7.96 -12.51
N GLU A 82 12.29 7.89 -12.12
CA GLU A 82 12.88 8.78 -11.14
C GLU A 82 14.11 9.47 -11.70
N MET A 83 14.12 10.82 -11.69
CA MET A 83 15.26 11.64 -12.10
C MET A 83 15.84 11.26 -13.49
N GLY A 84 14.97 10.89 -14.43
CA GLY A 84 15.35 10.46 -15.78
C GLY A 84 15.78 8.99 -15.91
N SER A 85 15.89 8.24 -14.81
CA SER A 85 16.07 6.79 -14.83
C SER A 85 14.71 6.10 -14.92
N LYS A 86 14.63 5.01 -15.68
CA LYS A 86 13.42 4.18 -15.78
C LYS A 86 13.74 2.74 -15.47
N GLN A 87 12.92 2.15 -14.60
CA GLN A 87 12.98 0.73 -14.25
C GLN A 87 11.58 0.15 -14.34
N ASN A 88 11.44 -0.96 -15.04
CA ASN A 88 10.19 -1.72 -15.11
C ASN A 88 10.48 -3.15 -14.65
N GLU A 89 9.69 -3.62 -13.71
CA GLU A 89 9.83 -4.96 -13.17
C GLU A 89 8.45 -5.62 -13.01
N VAL A 90 8.38 -6.92 -13.32
CA VAL A 90 7.20 -7.76 -13.11
C VAL A 90 7.61 -8.95 -12.28
N LEU A 91 7.07 -9.05 -11.08
CA LEU A 91 7.39 -10.07 -10.10
C LEU A 91 6.21 -11.05 -9.96
N HIS A 92 6.44 -12.33 -10.27
CA HIS A 92 5.48 -13.39 -9.99
C HIS A 92 5.78 -13.99 -8.63
N LEU A 93 4.91 -13.75 -7.65
CA LEU A 93 5.04 -14.25 -6.28
C LEU A 93 4.39 -15.64 -6.19
N ILE A 94 5.19 -16.66 -5.95
CA ILE A 94 4.72 -18.03 -5.87
C ILE A 94 5.05 -18.58 -4.48
N PRO A 95 4.05 -19.02 -3.71
CA PRO A 95 4.28 -19.67 -2.44
C PRO A 95 5.15 -20.92 -2.60
N ILE A 96 6.11 -21.11 -1.70
CA ILE A 96 6.98 -22.30 -1.66
C ILE A 96 6.09 -23.55 -1.65
N GLY A 97 6.40 -24.51 -2.54
CA GLY A 97 5.64 -25.75 -2.72
C GLY A 97 4.54 -25.67 -3.79
N GLN A 98 4.30 -24.51 -4.39
CA GLN A 98 3.40 -24.34 -5.53
C GLN A 98 4.17 -24.26 -6.85
N SER A 99 3.50 -24.64 -7.95
CA SER A 99 4.09 -24.57 -9.29
C SER A 99 3.81 -23.22 -9.95
N SER A 100 4.84 -22.64 -10.58
CA SER A 100 4.68 -21.47 -11.43
C SER A 100 3.79 -21.77 -12.65
N ARG A 101 2.95 -20.83 -13.03
CA ARG A 101 2.06 -20.90 -14.21
C ARG A 101 2.36 -19.83 -15.25
N GLY A 102 3.55 -19.30 -15.27
CA GLY A 102 3.93 -18.23 -16.20
C GLY A 102 5.29 -18.47 -16.83
N THR A 103 5.67 -17.59 -17.76
CA THR A 103 6.98 -17.60 -18.42
C THR A 103 8.04 -16.76 -17.68
N VAL A 104 7.60 -15.89 -16.77
CA VAL A 104 8.49 -15.07 -15.92
C VAL A 104 9.02 -15.95 -14.80
N ALA A 105 10.31 -15.82 -14.49
CA ALA A 105 10.92 -16.53 -13.38
C ALA A 105 10.21 -16.17 -12.05
N PRO A 106 9.77 -17.16 -11.26
CA PRO A 106 9.01 -16.86 -10.06
C PRO A 106 9.93 -16.39 -8.92
N VAL A 107 9.43 -15.48 -8.11
CA VAL A 107 9.96 -15.18 -6.77
C VAL A 107 9.28 -16.14 -5.79
N LEU A 108 10.06 -17.02 -5.18
CA LEU A 108 9.54 -17.98 -4.20
C LEU A 108 9.37 -17.28 -2.84
N VAL A 109 8.15 -17.24 -2.36
CA VAL A 109 7.78 -16.55 -1.12
C VAL A 109 7.10 -17.49 -0.12
N GLN A 110 7.01 -17.07 1.13
CA GLN A 110 6.20 -17.78 2.12
C GLN A 110 4.71 -17.68 1.78
N PRO A 111 3.89 -18.70 2.10
CA PRO A 111 2.44 -18.57 2.02
C PRO A 111 1.94 -17.35 2.80
N GLY A 112 0.95 -16.65 2.25
CA GLY A 112 0.43 -15.42 2.85
C GLY A 112 1.20 -14.16 2.51
N THR A 113 2.29 -14.25 1.74
CA THR A 113 3.07 -13.05 1.35
C THR A 113 2.24 -12.13 0.46
N ARG A 114 2.40 -10.85 0.71
CA ARG A 114 1.81 -9.75 -0.08
C ARG A 114 2.90 -8.82 -0.59
N ASP A 115 2.62 -8.12 -1.68
CA ASP A 115 3.35 -6.90 -2.02
C ASP A 115 2.86 -5.73 -1.15
N PRO A 116 3.55 -4.57 -1.12
CA PRO A 116 3.17 -3.44 -0.26
C PRO A 116 1.75 -2.91 -0.51
N LEU A 117 1.31 -2.86 -1.77
CA LEU A 117 -0.02 -2.38 -2.12
C LEU A 117 -1.09 -3.41 -1.73
N GLY A 118 -0.86 -4.68 -2.00
CA GLY A 118 -1.71 -5.80 -1.55
C GLY A 118 -1.85 -5.86 -0.03
N ALA A 119 -0.74 -5.65 0.71
CA ALA A 119 -0.73 -5.58 2.17
C ALA A 119 -1.57 -4.40 2.68
N PHE A 120 -1.48 -3.23 2.05
CA PHE A 120 -2.29 -2.06 2.40
C PHE A 120 -3.79 -2.33 2.23
N TYR A 121 -4.21 -2.96 1.12
CA TYR A 121 -5.61 -3.34 0.94
C TYR A 121 -6.06 -4.47 1.88
N ALA A 122 -5.16 -5.36 2.28
CA ALA A 122 -5.44 -6.37 3.30
C ALA A 122 -5.68 -5.72 4.67
N LEU A 123 -4.84 -4.76 5.09
CA LEU A 123 -5.05 -3.98 6.32
C LEU A 123 -6.40 -3.24 6.30
N ARG A 124 -6.77 -2.65 5.17
CA ARG A 124 -8.07 -2.00 4.98
C ARG A 124 -9.24 -2.98 5.11
N ALA A 125 -9.05 -4.24 4.71
CA ALA A 125 -10.07 -5.27 4.77
C ALA A 125 -10.22 -5.90 6.17
N MET A 126 -9.26 -5.72 7.07
CA MET A 126 -9.26 -6.30 8.41
C MET A 126 -10.45 -5.82 9.25
N ASP A 127 -10.96 -6.73 10.07
CA ASP A 127 -11.92 -6.40 11.13
C ASP A 127 -11.17 -6.04 12.42
N TRP A 128 -10.78 -4.78 12.51
CA TRP A 128 -10.02 -4.24 13.62
C TRP A 128 -10.76 -4.28 14.97
N GLN A 129 -12.08 -4.45 14.97
CA GLN A 129 -12.85 -4.59 16.21
C GLN A 129 -12.63 -5.95 16.88
N HIS A 130 -12.43 -7.01 16.09
CA HIS A 130 -12.26 -8.37 16.59
C HIS A 130 -10.82 -8.88 16.47
N THR A 131 -9.99 -8.23 15.65
CA THR A 131 -8.59 -8.62 15.41
C THR A 131 -7.71 -7.38 15.57
N PRO A 132 -7.28 -7.02 16.79
CA PRO A 132 -6.53 -5.78 17.05
C PRO A 132 -5.07 -5.84 16.59
N GLU A 133 -4.58 -7.01 16.22
CA GLU A 133 -3.22 -7.23 15.73
C GLU A 133 -3.25 -8.06 14.45
N PHE A 134 -2.34 -7.75 13.52
CA PHE A 134 -2.20 -8.45 12.26
C PHE A 134 -0.73 -8.54 11.87
N HIS A 135 -0.28 -9.74 11.49
CA HIS A 135 1.07 -9.99 11.01
C HIS A 135 1.00 -10.49 9.58
N VAL A 136 1.87 -9.95 8.75
CA VAL A 136 1.89 -10.31 7.33
C VAL A 136 3.31 -10.23 6.75
N PRO A 137 3.79 -11.26 6.04
CA PRO A 137 5.00 -11.16 5.25
C PRO A 137 4.74 -10.26 4.03
N VAL A 138 5.61 -9.28 3.82
CA VAL A 138 5.55 -8.33 2.70
C VAL A 138 6.85 -8.38 1.93
N TYR A 139 6.76 -8.65 0.63
CA TYR A 139 7.88 -8.59 -0.30
C TYR A 139 7.77 -7.35 -1.15
N ASP A 140 8.74 -6.43 -1.06
CA ASP A 140 8.67 -5.11 -1.70
C ASP A 140 9.26 -5.08 -3.13
N GLY A 141 9.85 -6.19 -3.57
CA GLY A 141 10.57 -6.31 -4.85
C GLY A 141 12.03 -6.69 -4.64
N SER A 142 12.60 -6.38 -3.48
CA SER A 142 13.97 -6.72 -3.10
C SER A 142 14.03 -7.55 -1.83
N ASP A 143 13.32 -7.13 -0.78
CA ASP A 143 13.42 -7.71 0.55
C ASP A 143 12.09 -8.20 1.10
N LEU A 144 12.16 -9.17 2.01
CA LEU A 144 11.01 -9.74 2.70
C LEU A 144 10.97 -9.23 4.15
N TYR A 145 9.89 -8.52 4.46
CA TYR A 145 9.61 -7.98 5.79
C TYR A 145 8.49 -8.75 6.49
N ASP A 146 8.59 -8.89 7.83
CA ASP A 146 7.46 -9.21 8.69
C ASP A 146 6.84 -7.87 9.13
N VAL A 147 5.68 -7.54 8.57
CA VAL A 147 4.94 -6.32 8.91
C VAL A 147 3.97 -6.63 10.04
N ARG A 148 4.13 -5.94 11.15
CA ARG A 148 3.26 -6.06 12.33
C ARG A 148 2.40 -4.82 12.46
N ALA A 149 1.10 -5.04 12.37
CA ALA A 149 0.09 -4.01 12.48
C ALA A 149 -0.67 -4.17 13.80
N ARG A 150 -0.93 -3.04 14.48
CA ARG A 150 -1.65 -3.01 15.74
C ARG A 150 -2.62 -1.84 15.77
N GLN A 151 -3.82 -2.08 16.30
CA GLN A 151 -4.78 -1.02 16.57
C GLN A 151 -4.31 -0.19 17.77
N GLU A 152 -4.08 1.11 17.54
CA GLU A 152 -3.69 2.07 18.58
C GLU A 152 -4.90 2.79 19.17
N ALA A 153 -5.91 3.11 18.34
CA ALA A 153 -7.16 3.71 18.77
C ALA A 153 -8.32 3.13 17.95
N ALA A 154 -9.36 2.67 18.67
CA ALA A 154 -10.56 2.14 18.03
C ALA A 154 -11.35 3.25 17.31
N SER A 155 -11.33 4.47 17.85
CA SER A 155 -12.04 5.62 17.29
C SER A 155 -11.38 6.94 17.71
N GLU A 156 -10.98 7.73 16.73
CA GLU A 156 -10.56 9.13 16.95
C GLU A 156 -11.00 10.01 15.78
N MET A 157 -11.11 11.32 16.02
CA MET A 157 -11.41 12.30 14.98
C MET A 157 -10.15 12.63 14.19
N VAL A 158 -10.23 12.54 12.88
CA VAL A 158 -9.14 12.88 11.96
C VAL A 158 -9.61 13.93 10.97
N ALA A 159 -8.85 15.03 10.88
CA ALA A 159 -9.03 16.08 9.90
C ALA A 159 -8.06 15.88 8.73
N VAL A 160 -8.58 15.83 7.52
CA VAL A 160 -7.85 15.78 6.24
C VAL A 160 -8.49 16.75 5.26
N ASP A 161 -7.87 17.00 4.10
CA ASP A 161 -8.43 17.92 3.10
C ASP A 161 -9.87 17.54 2.67
N ALA A 162 -10.17 16.23 2.63
CA ALA A 162 -11.51 15.73 2.31
C ALA A 162 -12.57 15.97 3.39
N GLY A 163 -12.19 16.44 4.59
CA GLY A 163 -13.09 16.75 5.71
C GLY A 163 -12.68 16.10 7.03
N ASN A 164 -13.63 16.02 7.97
CA ASN A 164 -13.44 15.44 9.30
C ASN A 164 -14.13 14.08 9.37
N PHE A 165 -13.43 13.08 9.89
CA PHE A 165 -13.92 11.69 9.94
C PHE A 165 -13.62 11.03 11.29
N GLN A 166 -14.53 10.20 11.74
CA GLN A 166 -14.22 9.19 12.76
C GLN A 166 -13.42 8.06 12.10
N ALA A 167 -12.32 7.65 12.72
CA ALA A 167 -11.40 6.67 12.16
C ALA A 167 -10.79 5.74 13.21
N THR A 168 -10.42 4.54 12.77
CA THR A 168 -9.57 3.61 13.51
C THR A 168 -8.11 3.89 13.15
N LYS A 169 -7.24 4.03 14.16
CA LYS A 169 -5.81 4.24 14.01
C LYS A 169 -5.03 2.95 14.17
N ILE A 170 -4.17 2.67 13.20
CA ILE A 170 -3.33 1.47 13.16
C ILE A 170 -1.86 1.90 13.09
N SER A 171 -1.02 1.32 13.93
CA SER A 171 0.44 1.42 13.79
C SER A 171 1.00 0.23 13.04
N LEU A 172 2.07 0.46 12.28
CA LEU A 172 2.79 -0.56 11.53
C LEU A 172 4.27 -0.50 11.90
N ARG A 173 4.86 -1.66 12.16
CA ARG A 173 6.29 -1.85 12.37
C ARG A 173 6.80 -2.90 11.40
N LEU A 174 7.98 -2.68 10.85
CA LEU A 174 8.64 -3.57 9.91
C LEU A 174 9.77 -4.30 10.59
N PHE A 175 9.87 -5.59 10.35
CA PHE A 175 10.97 -6.43 10.85
C PHE A 175 11.60 -7.16 9.67
N GLU A 176 12.92 -7.07 9.60
CA GLU A 176 13.73 -7.79 8.63
C GLU A 176 14.65 -8.76 9.38
N HIS A 177 14.65 -10.04 9.01
CA HIS A 177 15.41 -11.10 9.70
C HIS A 177 15.20 -11.11 11.23
N GLY A 178 13.97 -10.79 11.69
CA GLY A 178 13.59 -10.75 13.09
C GLY A 178 14.03 -9.50 13.86
N LYS A 179 14.66 -8.53 13.21
CA LYS A 179 15.05 -7.23 13.79
C LYS A 179 14.16 -6.13 13.26
N GLU A 180 13.73 -5.24 14.15
CA GLU A 180 12.95 -4.06 13.73
C GLU A 180 13.80 -3.17 12.82
N VAL A 181 13.21 -2.73 11.70
CA VAL A 181 13.86 -1.80 10.78
C VAL A 181 13.93 -0.42 11.45
N PRO A 182 15.14 0.12 11.69
CA PRO A 182 15.29 1.35 12.45
C PRO A 182 14.72 2.55 11.66
N HIS A 183 14.21 3.53 12.40
CA HIS A 183 13.68 4.79 11.85
C HIS A 183 12.59 4.59 10.77
N THR A 184 11.86 3.46 10.84
CA THR A 184 10.81 3.13 9.89
C THR A 184 9.55 2.74 10.65
N SER A 185 8.52 3.57 10.57
CA SER A 185 7.22 3.29 11.18
C SER A 185 6.11 4.00 10.43
N PHE A 186 4.90 3.42 10.52
CA PHE A 186 3.74 3.98 9.86
C PHE A 186 2.56 4.06 10.82
N LEU A 187 1.74 5.10 10.66
CA LEU A 187 0.43 5.21 11.26
C LEU A 187 -0.59 5.39 10.13
N VAL A 188 -1.65 4.60 10.16
CA VAL A 188 -2.70 4.61 9.15
C VAL A 188 -4.06 4.81 9.81
N TRP A 189 -4.91 5.65 9.23
CA TRP A 189 -6.27 5.88 9.68
C TRP A 189 -7.28 5.42 8.65
N PHE A 190 -8.16 4.53 9.05
CA PHE A 190 -9.28 4.04 8.24
C PHE A 190 -10.60 4.60 8.77
N ALA A 191 -11.37 5.24 7.90
CA ALA A 191 -12.67 5.84 8.25
C ALA A 191 -13.68 4.79 8.76
N HIS A 192 -14.55 5.21 9.67
CA HIS A 192 -15.71 4.43 10.13
C HIS A 192 -16.86 4.49 9.11
N ASN A 193 -16.57 4.11 7.87
CA ASN A 193 -17.58 3.96 6.84
C ASN A 193 -17.52 2.53 6.24
N PRO A 194 -18.53 2.07 5.50
CA PRO A 194 -18.52 0.73 4.91
C PRO A 194 -17.32 0.46 4.00
N ALA A 195 -16.79 1.51 3.36
CA ALA A 195 -15.61 1.43 2.52
C ALA A 195 -14.30 1.39 3.30
N ARG A 196 -14.32 1.66 4.63
CA ARG A 196 -13.09 1.79 5.44
C ARG A 196 -12.05 2.63 4.70
N THR A 197 -12.48 3.80 4.22
CA THR A 197 -11.66 4.66 3.37
C THR A 197 -10.36 5.04 4.07
N PRO A 198 -9.18 4.79 3.49
CA PRO A 198 -7.92 5.28 4.05
C PRO A 198 -7.90 6.81 4.00
N LEU A 199 -7.75 7.44 5.16
CA LEU A 199 -7.82 8.90 5.29
C LEU A 199 -6.45 9.54 5.33
N LEU A 200 -5.55 8.94 6.11
CA LEU A 200 -4.25 9.51 6.45
C LEU A 200 -3.24 8.38 6.64
N VAL A 201 -2.05 8.56 6.10
CA VAL A 201 -0.86 7.78 6.43
C VAL A 201 0.23 8.76 6.87
N LEU A 202 0.81 8.51 8.04
CA LEU A 202 2.05 9.14 8.47
C LEU A 202 3.15 8.10 8.44
N ALA A 203 4.24 8.40 7.75
CA ALA A 203 5.40 7.55 7.66
C ALA A 203 6.63 8.28 8.18
N GLU A 204 7.33 7.66 9.11
CA GLU A 204 8.69 8.06 9.49
C GLU A 204 9.65 7.12 8.78
N MET A 205 10.58 7.69 8.01
CA MET A 205 11.55 6.95 7.21
C MET A 205 12.92 7.61 7.29
N PRO A 206 14.01 6.91 6.97
CA PRO A 206 15.37 7.51 6.98
C PRO A 206 15.48 8.77 6.10
N VAL A 207 14.65 8.90 5.08
CA VAL A 207 14.59 10.06 4.17
C VAL A 207 13.71 11.20 4.69
N GLY A 208 13.15 11.08 5.90
CA GLY A 208 12.28 12.06 6.55
C GLY A 208 10.83 11.63 6.71
N SER A 209 10.05 12.49 7.32
CA SER A 209 8.62 12.26 7.56
C SER A 209 7.79 12.53 6.31
N VAL A 210 6.87 11.61 6.02
CA VAL A 210 5.92 11.71 4.92
C VAL A 210 4.50 11.69 5.47
N ARG A 211 3.65 12.59 4.98
CA ARG A 211 2.23 12.63 5.25
C ARG A 211 1.45 12.46 3.96
N VAL A 212 0.62 11.43 3.90
CA VAL A 212 -0.28 11.14 2.78
C VAL A 212 -1.71 11.30 3.27
N GLU A 213 -2.46 12.26 2.76
CA GLU A 213 -3.81 12.52 3.22
C GLU A 213 -4.82 12.60 2.08
N LEU A 214 -6.03 12.11 2.35
CA LEU A 214 -7.12 12.09 1.39
C LEU A 214 -7.49 13.53 0.98
N ALA A 215 -7.31 13.83 -0.31
CA ALA A 215 -7.47 15.19 -0.85
C ALA A 215 -8.93 15.56 -1.15
N ALA A 216 -9.77 14.58 -1.48
CA ALA A 216 -11.18 14.79 -1.78
C ALA A 216 -12.01 13.54 -1.41
N ALA A 217 -13.32 13.73 -1.21
CA ALA A 217 -14.22 12.60 -0.98
C ALA A 217 -14.11 11.57 -2.13
N PRO A 218 -14.16 10.26 -1.83
CA PRO A 218 -14.11 9.19 -2.83
C PRO A 218 -15.23 9.35 -3.87
N ARG A 219 -14.93 9.04 -5.12
CA ARG A 219 -15.90 9.01 -6.23
C ARG A 219 -16.37 7.59 -6.54
#